data_ea7275cd514864b8221e6f99ee1983b8
#
_entry.id   ea7275cd514864b8221e6f99ee1983b8
#
_cell.length_a   1.000
_cell.length_b   1.000
_cell.length_c   1.000
_cell.angle_alpha   90.00
_cell.angle_beta   90.00
_cell.angle_gamma   90.00
#
_symmetry.space_group_name_H-M   'P 1'
#
loop_
_entity.id
_entity.type
_entity.pdbx_description
1 polymer ?
#
loop_
_entity_poly.entity_id
_entity_poly.type
_entity_poly.pdbx_seq_one_letter_code
_entity_poly.pdbx_strand_id
1 'polypeptide(L)'
;MDLHELKQFATPRQAEIIDAVIKNGSQRKAAKALGIDSRGLERMLKRVRKKASQQGWSPSHDMIHIAPDTHLVKGTSTYYDADGRPIRQWVKTDLKKESQEAALQAFADALIEDLPKYKPLPYKPIKTLPKHLTAFVIGDAHIGMKVTKERNGDSDWDLEIAERVTVGAVEKLVKATGGSDTALMIDLGDFGHSDSLHNTTSSGQTHMDMDGDYGDSVAAQVRVYRRCIDLMLETHNKVILMQVRGNHNSSSSRCINVLLQAFFELEPRVEVMDNAHKFQHITYGNNLIVTHHGDRMKPQRAFEYVTRSLAREWGQCEHKHVMFGHLHHHISVELAGCQFEHHQALPAGDAWHSDSGYGAKRTMSAIVYDKQHGEIERHKVGINQLEGASCSDSAKLL
;
A
#
# COMPACT_ATOMS: atom_id res chain seq x y z
N MET A 1 -35.90 -5.04 -25.86
CA MET A 1 -34.80 -4.37 -25.16
C MET A 1 -34.62 -3.02 -25.82
N ASP A 2 -34.86 -1.96 -25.10
CA ASP A 2 -34.81 -0.61 -25.67
C ASP A 2 -33.33 -0.21 -25.89
N LEU A 3 -32.93 -0.22 -27.17
CA LEU A 3 -31.59 0.19 -27.59
C LEU A 3 -31.37 1.69 -27.38
N HIS A 4 -32.42 2.50 -27.25
CA HIS A 4 -32.31 3.93 -26.99
C HIS A 4 -31.72 4.17 -25.59
N GLU A 5 -32.22 3.46 -24.59
CA GLU A 5 -31.72 3.59 -23.20
C GLU A 5 -30.29 3.07 -23.03
N LEU A 6 -29.88 2.10 -23.87
CA LEU A 6 -28.52 1.57 -23.85
C LEU A 6 -27.45 2.62 -24.23
N LYS A 7 -27.83 3.67 -24.93
CA LYS A 7 -26.92 4.73 -25.40
C LYS A 7 -26.25 5.50 -24.25
N GLN A 8 -26.92 5.67 -23.12
CA GLN A 8 -26.36 6.39 -21.96
C GLN A 8 -25.09 5.73 -21.37
N PHE A 9 -24.89 4.44 -21.65
CA PHE A 9 -23.72 3.67 -21.21
C PHE A 9 -22.64 3.54 -22.29
N ALA A 10 -22.87 4.12 -23.47
CA ALA A 10 -22.03 3.99 -24.65
C ALA A 10 -21.07 5.15 -24.83
N THR A 11 -19.91 4.89 -25.40
CA THR A 11 -19.04 5.97 -25.92
C THR A 11 -19.69 6.61 -27.17
N PRO A 12 -19.27 7.84 -27.57
CA PRO A 12 -19.85 8.50 -28.78
C PRO A 12 -19.87 7.58 -30.00
N ARG A 13 -18.77 6.87 -30.27
CA ARG A 13 -18.70 5.92 -31.40
C ARG A 13 -19.62 4.71 -31.25
N GLN A 14 -19.79 4.22 -30.02
CA GLN A 14 -20.72 3.12 -29.73
C GLN A 14 -22.19 3.57 -29.87
N ALA A 15 -22.50 4.81 -29.49
CA ALA A 15 -23.82 5.40 -29.65
C ALA A 15 -24.19 5.54 -31.13
N GLU A 16 -23.28 5.99 -31.99
CA GLU A 16 -23.48 6.02 -33.46
C GLU A 16 -23.83 4.64 -34.02
N ILE A 17 -23.15 3.58 -33.57
CA ILE A 17 -23.40 2.21 -33.99
C ILE A 17 -24.78 1.73 -33.50
N ILE A 18 -25.16 2.08 -32.27
CA ILE A 18 -26.50 1.77 -31.73
C ILE A 18 -27.58 2.48 -32.55
N ASP A 19 -27.39 3.76 -32.90
CA ASP A 19 -28.29 4.50 -33.75
C ASP A 19 -28.46 3.85 -35.13
N ALA A 20 -27.36 3.38 -35.70
CA ALA A 20 -27.44 2.65 -36.97
C ALA A 20 -28.22 1.32 -36.83
N VAL A 21 -28.12 0.61 -35.68
CA VAL A 21 -28.93 -0.60 -35.46
C VAL A 21 -30.38 -0.26 -35.31
N ILE A 22 -30.73 0.79 -34.60
CA ILE A 22 -32.13 1.27 -34.47
C ILE A 22 -32.70 1.64 -35.83
N LYS A 23 -31.95 2.47 -36.59
CA LYS A 23 -32.36 2.94 -37.93
C LYS A 23 -32.60 1.79 -38.95
N ASN A 24 -31.71 0.79 -38.92
CA ASN A 24 -31.75 -0.30 -39.90
C ASN A 24 -32.60 -1.51 -39.45
N GLY A 25 -33.13 -1.50 -38.23
CA GLY A 25 -33.98 -2.54 -37.65
C GLY A 25 -33.28 -3.89 -37.39
N SER A 26 -32.01 -4.05 -37.75
CA SER A 26 -31.21 -5.24 -37.41
C SER A 26 -29.72 -5.01 -37.41
N GLN A 27 -29.02 -5.75 -36.55
CA GLN A 27 -27.56 -5.67 -36.41
C GLN A 27 -26.83 -5.99 -37.73
N ARG A 28 -27.32 -6.96 -38.52
CA ARG A 28 -26.73 -7.32 -39.82
C ARG A 28 -26.83 -6.19 -40.84
N LYS A 29 -28.00 -5.57 -40.95
CA LYS A 29 -28.20 -4.42 -41.86
C LYS A 29 -27.38 -3.22 -41.45
N ALA A 30 -27.31 -2.94 -40.15
CA ALA A 30 -26.49 -1.87 -39.59
C ALA A 30 -24.98 -2.10 -39.85
N ALA A 31 -24.48 -3.31 -39.62
CA ALA A 31 -23.09 -3.66 -39.88
C ALA A 31 -22.74 -3.45 -41.38
N LYS A 32 -23.63 -3.88 -42.30
CA LYS A 32 -23.45 -3.66 -43.72
C LYS A 32 -23.46 -2.18 -44.09
N ALA A 33 -24.37 -1.39 -43.51
CA ALA A 33 -24.48 0.05 -43.77
C ALA A 33 -23.25 0.85 -43.24
N LEU A 34 -22.65 0.39 -42.16
CA LEU A 34 -21.46 1.00 -41.56
C LEU A 34 -20.14 0.45 -42.10
N GLY A 35 -20.15 -0.56 -42.96
CA GLY A 35 -18.94 -1.19 -43.49
C GLY A 35 -18.09 -1.92 -42.41
N ILE A 36 -18.74 -2.41 -41.34
CA ILE A 36 -18.07 -3.11 -40.23
C ILE A 36 -18.47 -4.57 -40.15
N ASP A 37 -17.59 -5.38 -39.49
CA ASP A 37 -17.87 -6.79 -39.26
C ASP A 37 -19.06 -6.99 -38.30
N SER A 38 -20.01 -7.83 -38.68
CA SER A 38 -21.21 -8.15 -37.88
C SER A 38 -20.89 -8.74 -36.50
N ARG A 39 -19.83 -9.57 -36.39
CA ARG A 39 -19.35 -10.12 -35.09
C ARG A 39 -18.73 -9.05 -34.24
N GLY A 40 -18.06 -8.07 -34.88
CA GLY A 40 -17.50 -6.89 -34.20
C GLY A 40 -18.59 -6.04 -33.55
N LEU A 41 -19.68 -5.79 -34.28
CA LEU A 41 -20.85 -5.07 -33.78
C LEU A 41 -21.52 -5.83 -32.62
N GLU A 42 -21.73 -7.13 -32.76
CA GLU A 42 -22.27 -7.95 -31.65
C GLU A 42 -21.44 -7.91 -30.39
N ARG A 43 -20.10 -8.06 -30.50
CA ARG A 43 -19.16 -7.94 -29.37
C ARG A 43 -19.22 -6.56 -28.73
N MET A 44 -19.35 -5.51 -29.51
CA MET A 44 -19.49 -4.14 -29.00
C MET A 44 -20.79 -4.00 -28.21
N LEU A 45 -21.96 -4.43 -28.74
CA LEU A 45 -23.20 -4.37 -27.99
C LEU A 45 -23.17 -5.19 -26.70
N LYS A 46 -22.54 -6.37 -26.72
CA LYS A 46 -22.33 -7.18 -25.51
C LYS A 46 -21.50 -6.43 -24.44
N ARG A 47 -20.46 -5.69 -24.84
CA ARG A 47 -19.66 -4.86 -23.92
C ARG A 47 -20.47 -3.71 -23.31
N VAL A 48 -21.27 -3.00 -24.13
CA VAL A 48 -22.12 -1.92 -23.63
C VAL A 48 -23.19 -2.44 -22.67
N ARG A 49 -23.83 -3.58 -22.97
CA ARG A 49 -24.78 -4.23 -22.07
C ARG A 49 -24.12 -4.67 -20.74
N LYS A 50 -22.89 -5.22 -20.80
CA LYS A 50 -22.16 -5.57 -19.60
C LYS A 50 -21.87 -4.33 -18.73
N LYS A 51 -21.47 -3.23 -19.35
CA LYS A 51 -21.25 -1.96 -18.64
C LYS A 51 -22.55 -1.44 -18.02
N ALA A 52 -23.66 -1.49 -18.76
CA ALA A 52 -24.98 -1.09 -18.27
C ALA A 52 -25.42 -1.91 -17.06
N SER A 53 -25.29 -3.25 -17.12
CA SER A 53 -25.64 -4.12 -15.99
C SER A 53 -24.76 -3.87 -14.76
N GLN A 54 -23.49 -3.55 -14.94
CA GLN A 54 -22.59 -3.16 -13.85
C GLN A 54 -22.99 -1.84 -13.19
N GLN A 55 -23.70 -0.98 -13.90
CA GLN A 55 -24.28 0.27 -13.38
C GLN A 55 -25.75 0.12 -12.96
N GLY A 56 -26.29 -1.08 -12.88
CA GLY A 56 -27.63 -1.35 -12.38
C GLY A 56 -28.72 -1.36 -13.45
N TRP A 57 -28.38 -1.28 -14.73
CA TRP A 57 -29.36 -1.29 -15.81
C TRP A 57 -29.30 -2.61 -16.62
N SER A 58 -30.28 -3.46 -16.40
CA SER A 58 -30.52 -4.71 -17.15
C SER A 58 -32.01 -5.08 -17.08
N PRO A 59 -32.86 -4.47 -17.92
CA PRO A 59 -34.31 -4.68 -17.84
C PRO A 59 -34.76 -6.13 -17.98
N SER A 60 -33.98 -6.96 -18.68
CA SER A 60 -34.25 -8.42 -18.79
C SER A 60 -34.04 -9.17 -17.46
N HIS A 61 -33.51 -8.54 -16.44
CA HIS A 61 -33.30 -9.06 -15.08
C HIS A 61 -33.93 -8.15 -14.04
N ASP A 62 -34.95 -7.37 -14.41
CA ASP A 62 -35.64 -6.40 -13.55
C ASP A 62 -34.79 -5.32 -12.94
N MET A 63 -33.59 -5.07 -13.48
CA MET A 63 -32.67 -4.05 -13.03
C MET A 63 -32.88 -2.76 -13.83
N ILE A 64 -33.58 -1.80 -13.25
CA ILE A 64 -33.95 -0.52 -13.90
C ILE A 64 -33.42 0.71 -13.14
N HIS A 65 -32.72 0.50 -12.03
CA HIS A 65 -32.15 1.59 -11.22
C HIS A 65 -30.66 1.73 -11.48
N ILE A 66 -30.27 2.86 -12.04
CA ILE A 66 -28.87 3.17 -12.37
C ILE A 66 -28.16 3.61 -11.09
N ALA A 67 -27.06 2.95 -10.78
CA ALA A 67 -26.16 3.38 -9.72
C ALA A 67 -25.33 4.59 -10.19
N PRO A 68 -24.91 5.50 -9.28
CA PRO A 68 -24.01 6.60 -9.62
C PRO A 68 -22.73 6.11 -10.32
N ASP A 69 -22.14 6.95 -11.17
CA ASP A 69 -20.94 6.58 -11.96
C ASP A 69 -19.74 6.16 -11.11
N THR A 70 -19.71 6.59 -9.85
CA THR A 70 -18.70 6.22 -8.86
C THR A 70 -18.91 4.84 -8.24
N HIS A 71 -20.07 4.19 -8.50
CA HIS A 71 -20.45 2.93 -7.88
C HIS A 71 -20.58 1.79 -8.91
N LEU A 72 -20.35 0.56 -8.46
CA LEU A 72 -20.65 -0.66 -9.18
C LEU A 72 -21.75 -1.43 -8.45
N VAL A 73 -22.69 -2.00 -9.17
CA VAL A 73 -23.70 -2.90 -8.59
C VAL A 73 -23.04 -4.22 -8.23
N LYS A 74 -23.08 -4.56 -6.94
CA LYS A 74 -22.56 -5.81 -6.38
C LYS A 74 -23.59 -6.93 -6.43
N GLY A 75 -24.86 -6.57 -6.32
CA GLY A 75 -25.97 -7.52 -6.36
C GLY A 75 -27.31 -6.81 -6.24
N THR A 76 -28.35 -7.51 -6.64
CA THR A 76 -29.74 -7.08 -6.48
C THR A 76 -30.53 -8.14 -5.74
N SER A 77 -31.52 -7.72 -4.97
CA SER A 77 -32.50 -8.60 -4.35
C SER A 77 -33.88 -8.06 -4.73
N THR A 78 -34.65 -8.84 -5.50
CA THR A 78 -35.97 -8.43 -5.98
C THR A 78 -37.04 -9.28 -5.32
N TYR A 79 -38.06 -8.63 -4.80
CA TYR A 79 -39.26 -9.27 -4.24
C TYR A 79 -40.40 -9.19 -5.28
N TYR A 80 -40.97 -10.33 -5.61
CA TYR A 80 -42.03 -10.46 -6.63
C TYR A 80 -43.38 -10.77 -5.98
N ASP A 81 -44.48 -10.38 -6.62
CA ASP A 81 -45.81 -10.80 -6.26
C ASP A 81 -46.10 -12.24 -6.72
N ALA A 82 -47.32 -12.71 -6.45
CA ALA A 82 -47.76 -14.04 -6.88
C ALA A 82 -47.84 -14.21 -8.39
N ASP A 83 -47.93 -13.10 -9.14
CA ASP A 83 -48.00 -13.07 -10.60
C ASP A 83 -46.61 -12.91 -11.25
N GLY A 84 -45.53 -12.87 -10.43
CA GLY A 84 -44.17 -12.73 -10.90
C GLY A 84 -43.76 -11.29 -11.26
N ARG A 85 -44.49 -10.28 -10.76
CA ARG A 85 -44.16 -8.88 -10.98
C ARG A 85 -43.29 -8.33 -9.85
N PRO A 86 -42.23 -7.55 -10.14
CA PRO A 86 -41.36 -7.01 -9.10
C PRO A 86 -42.11 -5.93 -8.28
N ILE A 87 -42.19 -6.12 -6.97
CA ILE A 87 -42.81 -5.19 -6.02
C ILE A 87 -41.78 -4.26 -5.42
N ARG A 88 -40.60 -4.81 -5.02
CA ARG A 88 -39.49 -4.09 -4.40
C ARG A 88 -38.16 -4.66 -4.85
N GLN A 89 -37.19 -3.77 -4.99
CA GLN A 89 -35.81 -4.16 -5.31
C GLN A 89 -34.83 -3.41 -4.42
N TRP A 90 -33.87 -4.13 -3.86
CA TRP A 90 -32.71 -3.58 -3.18
C TRP A 90 -31.50 -3.74 -4.08
N VAL A 91 -30.86 -2.62 -4.41
CA VAL A 91 -29.62 -2.61 -5.19
C VAL A 91 -28.46 -2.38 -4.23
N LYS A 92 -27.57 -3.36 -4.09
CA LYS A 92 -26.35 -3.25 -3.31
C LYS A 92 -25.25 -2.73 -4.23
N THR A 93 -24.60 -1.65 -3.83
CA THR A 93 -23.51 -1.02 -4.60
C THR A 93 -22.26 -0.91 -3.78
N ASP A 94 -21.11 -1.00 -4.43
CA ASP A 94 -19.80 -0.64 -3.86
C ASP A 94 -19.20 0.52 -4.65
N LEU A 95 -18.43 1.40 -3.98
CA LEU A 95 -17.62 2.41 -4.64
C LEU A 95 -16.58 1.75 -5.54
N LYS A 96 -16.41 2.28 -6.75
CA LYS A 96 -15.30 1.86 -7.61
C LYS A 96 -13.97 2.15 -6.92
N LYS A 97 -13.04 1.22 -7.00
CA LYS A 97 -11.72 1.37 -6.38
C LYS A 97 -10.98 2.62 -6.89
N GLU A 98 -11.06 2.87 -8.20
CA GLU A 98 -10.46 4.06 -8.82
C GLU A 98 -11.06 5.37 -8.28
N SER A 99 -12.35 5.37 -7.91
CA SER A 99 -13.01 6.55 -7.33
C SER A 99 -12.58 6.79 -5.87
N GLN A 100 -12.31 5.73 -5.12
CA GLN A 100 -11.73 5.85 -3.77
C GLN A 100 -10.30 6.37 -3.82
N GLU A 101 -9.48 5.81 -4.70
CA GLU A 101 -8.08 6.24 -4.90
C GLU A 101 -8.02 7.71 -5.35
N ALA A 102 -8.89 8.13 -6.28
CA ALA A 102 -8.96 9.51 -6.73
C ALA A 102 -9.41 10.47 -5.62
N ALA A 103 -10.38 10.07 -4.77
CA ALA A 103 -10.82 10.88 -3.64
C ALA A 103 -9.73 11.02 -2.57
N LEU A 104 -9.00 9.94 -2.27
CA LEU A 104 -7.87 9.98 -1.35
C LEU A 104 -6.71 10.82 -1.93
N GLN A 105 -6.45 10.74 -3.23
CA GLN A 105 -5.44 11.57 -3.86
C GLN A 105 -5.83 13.06 -3.82
N ALA A 106 -7.09 13.40 -4.15
CA ALA A 106 -7.57 14.77 -4.06
C ALA A 106 -7.52 15.32 -2.62
N PHE A 107 -7.79 14.46 -1.63
CA PHE A 107 -7.64 14.81 -0.21
C PHE A 107 -6.16 15.04 0.15
N ALA A 108 -5.25 14.20 -0.31
CA ALA A 108 -3.82 14.37 -0.09
C ALA A 108 -3.31 15.67 -0.75
N ASP A 109 -3.74 15.95 -1.98
CA ASP A 109 -3.37 17.17 -2.71
C ASP A 109 -3.87 18.44 -1.97
N ALA A 110 -5.11 18.42 -1.45
CA ALA A 110 -5.66 19.52 -0.65
C ALA A 110 -4.90 19.71 0.68
N LEU A 111 -4.50 18.62 1.34
CA LEU A 111 -3.67 18.70 2.54
C LEU A 111 -2.28 19.29 2.25
N ILE A 112 -1.71 19.01 1.07
CA ILE A 112 -0.39 19.52 0.69
C ILE A 112 -0.41 21.05 0.53
N GLU A 113 -1.49 21.63 0.01
CA GLU A 113 -1.62 23.09 -0.15
C GLU A 113 -1.63 23.83 1.19
N ASP A 114 -2.21 23.24 2.23
CA ASP A 114 -2.40 23.85 3.55
C ASP A 114 -1.35 23.44 4.59
N LEU A 115 -0.54 22.39 4.34
CA LEU A 115 0.47 21.95 5.29
C LEU A 115 1.68 22.88 5.31
N PRO A 116 2.16 23.30 6.50
CA PRO A 116 3.41 24.03 6.61
C PRO A 116 4.55 23.16 6.11
N LYS A 117 5.31 23.68 5.14
CA LYS A 117 6.48 22.97 4.60
C LYS A 117 7.51 22.74 5.71
N TYR A 118 8.19 21.60 5.62
CA TYR A 118 9.29 21.27 6.55
C TYR A 118 10.31 22.40 6.56
N LYS A 119 10.70 22.84 7.75
CA LYS A 119 11.81 23.77 7.91
C LYS A 119 13.09 22.93 8.03
N PRO A 120 14.01 23.01 7.06
CA PRO A 120 15.23 22.24 7.11
C PRO A 120 15.98 22.48 8.44
N LEU A 121 16.39 21.40 9.08
CA LEU A 121 17.24 21.49 10.26
C LEU A 121 18.59 22.11 9.89
N PRO A 122 19.22 22.94 10.77
CA PRO A 122 20.55 23.48 10.49
C PRO A 122 21.52 22.34 10.18
N TYR A 123 22.01 22.30 8.95
CA TYR A 123 22.95 21.29 8.50
C TYR A 123 24.34 21.55 9.11
N LYS A 124 24.81 20.61 9.91
CA LYS A 124 26.21 20.50 10.27
C LYS A 124 26.74 19.21 9.65
N PRO A 125 27.80 19.26 8.83
CA PRO A 125 28.40 18.04 8.28
C PRO A 125 28.72 17.07 9.42
N ILE A 126 28.19 15.85 9.33
CA ILE A 126 28.43 14.79 10.30
C ILE A 126 29.63 13.98 9.80
N LYS A 127 30.56 13.66 10.68
CA LYS A 127 31.65 12.74 10.34
C LYS A 127 31.04 11.32 10.24
N THR A 128 30.78 10.88 9.04
CA THR A 128 30.18 9.56 8.75
C THR A 128 31.22 8.62 8.12
N LEU A 129 30.84 7.35 8.01
CA LEU A 129 31.58 6.36 7.21
C LEU A 129 31.15 6.48 5.73
N PRO A 130 31.98 7.09 4.85
CA PRO A 130 31.53 7.59 3.52
C PRO A 130 31.21 6.47 2.51
N LYS A 131 31.56 5.21 2.84
CA LYS A 131 31.30 4.05 1.98
C LYS A 131 30.17 3.17 2.48
N HIS A 132 29.48 3.58 3.52
CA HIS A 132 28.45 2.76 4.16
C HIS A 132 27.05 3.36 3.97
N LEU A 133 26.08 2.46 3.83
CA LEU A 133 24.66 2.72 3.88
C LEU A 133 24.07 1.88 5.01
N THR A 134 23.25 2.47 5.87
CA THR A 134 22.51 1.74 6.89
C THR A 134 21.04 1.64 6.50
N ALA A 135 20.54 0.42 6.25
CA ALA A 135 19.15 0.15 6.00
C ALA A 135 18.42 -0.14 7.31
N PHE A 136 17.45 0.71 7.68
CA PHE A 136 16.56 0.53 8.83
C PHE A 136 15.28 -0.12 8.33
N VAL A 137 15.07 -1.39 8.66
CA VAL A 137 14.01 -2.21 8.05
C VAL A 137 12.82 -2.32 8.99
N ILE A 138 11.74 -1.61 8.67
CA ILE A 138 10.48 -1.65 9.38
C ILE A 138 9.57 -2.64 8.66
N GLY A 139 9.26 -3.76 9.32
CA GLY A 139 8.22 -4.68 8.86
C GLY A 139 6.87 -4.29 9.46
N ASP A 140 5.83 -4.46 8.73
CA ASP A 140 4.40 -4.51 9.12
C ASP A 140 4.10 -3.80 10.46
N ALA A 141 4.18 -2.45 10.49
CA ALA A 141 4.04 -1.68 11.74
C ALA A 141 2.60 -1.64 12.25
N HIS A 142 1.61 -1.89 11.40
CA HIS A 142 0.18 -1.94 11.71
C HIS A 142 -0.28 -0.79 12.62
N ILE A 143 0.13 0.44 12.34
CA ILE A 143 -0.29 1.63 13.08
C ILE A 143 -1.80 1.80 12.94
N GLY A 144 -2.48 1.93 14.07
CA GLY A 144 -3.94 1.95 14.15
C GLY A 144 -4.57 0.62 14.55
N MET A 145 -3.80 -0.48 14.66
CA MET A 145 -4.31 -1.73 15.20
C MET A 145 -4.59 -1.61 16.71
N LYS A 146 -5.70 -2.20 17.16
CA LYS A 146 -6.01 -2.34 18.57
C LYS A 146 -6.06 -3.79 18.98
N VAL A 147 -5.23 -4.15 19.94
CA VAL A 147 -5.18 -5.50 20.54
C VAL A 147 -4.97 -5.36 22.03
N THR A 148 -5.64 -6.20 22.83
CA THR A 148 -5.43 -6.27 24.27
C THR A 148 -4.80 -7.61 24.65
N LYS A 149 -3.94 -7.57 25.66
CA LYS A 149 -3.27 -8.75 26.21
C LYS A 149 -4.24 -9.86 26.62
N GLU A 150 -5.43 -9.50 27.07
CA GLU A 150 -6.47 -10.48 27.45
C GLU A 150 -6.95 -11.29 26.25
N ARG A 151 -6.95 -10.71 25.03
CA ARG A 151 -7.42 -11.38 23.80
C ARG A 151 -6.32 -12.15 23.07
N ASN A 152 -5.08 -11.70 23.13
CA ASN A 152 -3.96 -12.31 22.39
C ASN A 152 -2.98 -13.09 23.26
N GLY A 153 -3.05 -12.97 24.59
CA GLY A 153 -2.16 -13.65 25.54
C GLY A 153 -0.73 -13.11 25.57
N ASP A 154 -0.38 -12.08 24.75
CA ASP A 154 0.96 -11.55 24.61
C ASP A 154 1.07 -10.13 25.25
N SER A 155 0.63 -9.10 24.57
CA SER A 155 0.76 -7.71 25.00
C SER A 155 -0.31 -6.82 24.36
N ASP A 156 -0.53 -5.65 24.94
CA ASP A 156 -1.38 -4.62 24.37
C ASP A 156 -0.72 -4.01 23.15
N TRP A 157 -1.55 -3.53 22.20
CA TRP A 157 -1.14 -2.74 21.06
C TRP A 157 -2.22 -1.74 20.71
N ASP A 158 -1.84 -0.47 20.61
CA ASP A 158 -2.68 0.67 20.28
C ASP A 158 -1.84 1.74 19.56
N LEU A 159 -2.43 2.87 19.22
CA LEU A 159 -1.74 3.97 18.51
C LEU A 159 -0.52 4.49 19.28
N GLU A 160 -0.67 4.72 20.59
CA GLU A 160 0.42 5.27 21.41
C GLU A 160 1.59 4.29 21.53
N ILE A 161 1.28 3.01 21.77
CA ILE A 161 2.28 1.94 21.84
C ILE A 161 2.97 1.78 20.49
N ALA A 162 2.22 1.78 19.39
CA ALA A 162 2.76 1.63 18.03
C ALA A 162 3.75 2.77 17.68
N GLU A 163 3.37 4.02 17.93
CA GLU A 163 4.23 5.18 17.72
C GLU A 163 5.49 5.09 18.60
N ARG A 164 5.35 4.88 19.89
CA ARG A 164 6.45 4.80 20.85
C ARG A 164 7.42 3.67 20.53
N VAL A 165 6.91 2.49 20.24
CA VAL A 165 7.71 1.29 19.97
C VAL A 165 8.46 1.43 18.65
N THR A 166 7.80 1.87 17.59
CA THR A 166 8.44 2.01 16.26
C THR A 166 9.53 3.08 16.28
N VAL A 167 9.24 4.26 16.82
CA VAL A 167 10.23 5.34 16.95
C VAL A 167 11.37 4.93 17.88
N GLY A 168 11.07 4.32 19.03
CA GLY A 168 12.08 3.84 19.98
C GLY A 168 13.00 2.76 19.41
N ALA A 169 12.47 1.89 18.54
CA ALA A 169 13.28 0.90 17.83
C ALA A 169 14.28 1.57 16.88
N VAL A 170 13.80 2.53 16.08
CA VAL A 170 14.66 3.32 15.17
C VAL A 170 15.73 4.07 15.97
N GLU A 171 15.35 4.76 17.04
CA GLU A 171 16.30 5.50 17.90
C GLU A 171 17.42 4.60 18.44
N LYS A 172 17.07 3.42 18.95
CA LYS A 172 18.07 2.45 19.45
C LYS A 172 18.97 1.93 18.33
N LEU A 173 18.41 1.65 17.16
CA LEU A 173 19.18 1.17 16.02
C LEU A 173 20.10 2.25 15.44
N VAL A 174 19.64 3.51 15.36
CA VAL A 174 20.47 4.65 14.97
C VAL A 174 21.68 4.80 15.91
N LYS A 175 21.44 4.68 17.23
CA LYS A 175 22.53 4.71 18.23
C LYS A 175 23.48 3.52 18.13
N ALA A 176 22.96 2.33 17.80
CA ALA A 176 23.76 1.11 17.73
C ALA A 176 24.63 1.02 16.47
N THR A 177 24.14 1.52 15.34
CA THR A 177 24.86 1.45 14.05
C THR A 177 25.86 2.60 13.86
N GLY A 178 25.76 3.68 14.67
CA GLY A 178 26.52 4.89 14.42
C GLY A 178 26.11 5.60 13.12
N GLY A 179 26.95 6.47 12.59
CA GLY A 179 26.63 7.26 11.39
C GLY A 179 27.25 6.68 10.13
N SER A 180 26.44 6.25 9.18
CA SER A 180 26.82 6.03 7.79
C SER A 180 26.53 7.26 6.93
N ASP A 181 27.07 7.31 5.71
CA ASP A 181 26.79 8.46 4.82
C ASP A 181 25.31 8.56 4.47
N THR A 182 24.69 7.42 4.22
CA THR A 182 23.28 7.34 3.83
C THR A 182 22.50 6.41 4.77
N ALA A 183 21.37 6.88 5.28
CA ALA A 183 20.36 6.04 5.89
C ALA A 183 19.32 5.66 4.81
N LEU A 184 18.93 4.40 4.74
CA LEU A 184 17.84 3.89 3.95
C LEU A 184 16.72 3.43 4.90
N MET A 185 15.67 4.24 5.04
CA MET A 185 14.49 3.84 5.77
C MET A 185 13.63 2.98 4.86
N ILE A 186 13.49 1.70 5.20
CA ILE A 186 12.66 0.74 4.46
C ILE A 186 11.38 0.48 5.24
N ASP A 187 10.24 0.80 4.65
CA ASP A 187 8.93 0.33 5.04
C ASP A 187 8.53 -0.83 4.14
N LEU A 188 8.40 -2.02 4.69
CA LEU A 188 8.06 -3.23 3.94
C LEU A 188 6.56 -3.41 3.66
N GLY A 189 5.76 -2.38 3.90
CA GLY A 189 4.31 -2.38 3.72
C GLY A 189 3.54 -2.71 5.00
N ASP A 190 2.22 -2.59 4.92
CA ASP A 190 1.32 -2.73 6.07
C ASP A 190 1.74 -1.84 7.26
N PHE A 191 2.28 -0.64 6.92
CA PHE A 191 2.63 0.37 7.92
C PHE A 191 1.40 0.88 8.66
N GLY A 192 0.28 1.09 7.95
CA GLY A 192 -1.04 1.30 8.52
C GLY A 192 -1.85 0.02 8.54
N HIS A 193 -2.70 -0.15 9.57
CA HIS A 193 -3.47 -1.37 9.76
C HIS A 193 -4.69 -1.47 8.83
N SER A 194 -5.26 -0.36 8.37
CA SER A 194 -6.45 -0.35 7.49
C SER A 194 -6.39 0.77 6.45
N ASP A 195 -6.95 0.48 5.27
CA ASP A 195 -7.25 1.46 4.20
C ASP A 195 -8.73 1.89 4.21
N SER A 196 -9.52 1.44 5.17
CA SER A 196 -10.96 1.58 5.15
C SER A 196 -11.46 2.53 6.23
N LEU A 197 -12.29 3.50 5.82
CA LEU A 197 -13.08 4.33 6.74
C LEU A 197 -14.08 3.49 7.59
N HIS A 198 -14.31 2.24 7.23
CA HIS A 198 -15.23 1.34 7.92
C HIS A 198 -14.51 0.24 8.71
N ASN A 199 -13.20 0.36 8.91
CA ASN A 199 -12.38 -0.60 9.65
C ASN A 199 -12.54 -2.03 9.13
N THR A 200 -12.46 -2.20 7.82
CA THR A 200 -12.56 -3.51 7.16
C THR A 200 -11.39 -3.76 6.23
N THR A 201 -11.02 -5.01 6.03
CA THR A 201 -10.02 -5.38 5.03
C THR A 201 -10.49 -5.03 3.62
N SER A 202 -9.57 -4.57 2.77
CA SER A 202 -9.86 -4.17 1.38
C SER A 202 -10.35 -5.33 0.50
N SER A 203 -10.03 -6.58 0.83
CA SER A 203 -10.32 -7.78 0.02
C SER A 203 -11.18 -8.80 0.75
N GLY A 204 -12.01 -8.54 1.60
CA GLY A 204 -12.83 -9.53 2.32
C GLY A 204 -13.91 -8.92 3.18
N GLN A 205 -13.87 -7.60 3.36
CA GLN A 205 -14.80 -6.87 4.24
C GLN A 205 -14.79 -7.43 5.69
N THR A 206 -13.69 -8.09 6.09
CA THR A 206 -13.52 -8.57 7.46
C THR A 206 -13.30 -7.37 8.36
N HIS A 207 -14.05 -7.30 9.45
CA HIS A 207 -13.88 -6.25 10.45
C HIS A 207 -12.51 -6.35 11.11
N MET A 208 -11.89 -5.17 11.32
CA MET A 208 -10.57 -5.04 11.93
C MET A 208 -10.69 -4.20 13.20
N ASP A 209 -10.06 -4.65 14.27
CA ASP A 209 -10.03 -3.90 15.52
C ASP A 209 -9.04 -2.73 15.38
N MET A 210 -9.58 -1.51 15.39
CA MET A 210 -8.83 -0.27 15.25
C MET A 210 -8.83 0.53 16.55
N ASP A 211 -7.73 1.23 16.80
CA ASP A 211 -7.64 2.26 17.83
C ASP A 211 -7.83 3.64 17.20
N GLY A 212 -8.87 4.36 17.62
CA GLY A 212 -9.27 5.61 17.00
C GLY A 212 -9.93 5.44 15.62
N ASP A 213 -10.04 6.53 14.89
CA ASP A 213 -10.56 6.55 13.54
C ASP A 213 -9.45 6.43 12.47
N TYR A 214 -9.84 6.40 11.20
CA TYR A 214 -8.90 6.33 10.09
C TYR A 214 -7.97 7.54 10.02
N GLY A 215 -8.47 8.75 10.35
CA GLY A 215 -7.68 9.99 10.39
C GLY A 215 -6.61 9.95 11.47
N ASP A 216 -6.95 9.42 12.65
CA ASP A 216 -6.00 9.23 13.75
C ASP A 216 -4.85 8.30 13.34
N SER A 217 -5.18 7.19 12.67
CA SER A 217 -4.19 6.25 12.14
C SER A 217 -3.27 6.89 11.10
N VAL A 218 -3.81 7.66 10.16
CA VAL A 218 -3.02 8.37 9.14
C VAL A 218 -2.11 9.42 9.78
N ALA A 219 -2.63 10.21 10.71
CA ALA A 219 -1.85 11.22 11.43
C ALA A 219 -0.69 10.60 12.21
N ALA A 220 -0.94 9.47 12.90
CA ALA A 220 0.08 8.73 13.62
C ALA A 220 1.18 8.20 12.66
N GLN A 221 0.80 7.63 11.52
CA GLN A 221 1.76 7.17 10.51
C GLN A 221 2.68 8.31 10.05
N VAL A 222 2.12 9.48 9.74
CA VAL A 222 2.90 10.65 9.31
C VAL A 222 3.84 11.12 10.42
N ARG A 223 3.41 11.16 11.69
CA ARG A 223 4.28 11.51 12.83
C ARG A 223 5.44 10.53 12.96
N VAL A 224 5.18 9.23 12.83
CA VAL A 224 6.23 8.19 12.92
C VAL A 224 7.25 8.34 11.80
N TYR A 225 6.82 8.49 10.54
CA TYR A 225 7.75 8.71 9.43
C TYR A 225 8.64 9.93 9.66
N ARG A 226 8.03 11.06 10.01
CA ARG A 226 8.77 12.30 10.29
C ARG A 226 9.80 12.11 11.40
N ARG A 227 9.36 11.56 12.53
CA ARG A 227 10.26 11.36 13.69
C ARG A 227 11.40 10.41 13.38
N CYS A 228 11.13 9.31 12.67
CA CYS A 228 12.19 8.38 12.24
C CYS A 228 13.21 9.04 11.30
N ILE A 229 12.74 9.83 10.33
CA ILE A 229 13.59 10.56 9.40
C ILE A 229 14.45 11.59 10.17
N ASP A 230 13.85 12.35 11.09
CA ASP A 230 14.58 13.32 11.91
C ASP A 230 15.70 12.65 12.72
N LEU A 231 15.42 11.51 13.37
CA LEU A 231 16.42 10.73 14.09
C LEU A 231 17.59 10.25 13.19
N MET A 232 17.27 9.83 11.98
CA MET A 232 18.29 9.42 11.00
C MET A 232 19.13 10.61 10.52
N LEU A 233 18.54 11.79 10.36
CA LEU A 233 19.24 13.02 9.98
C LEU A 233 20.21 13.54 11.06
N GLU A 234 20.06 13.10 12.30
CA GLU A 234 21.00 13.44 13.38
C GLU A 234 22.39 12.78 13.18
N THR A 235 22.44 11.64 12.51
CA THR A 235 23.66 10.81 12.38
C THR A 235 24.06 10.49 10.94
N HIS A 236 23.21 10.79 9.94
CA HIS A 236 23.45 10.52 8.53
C HIS A 236 23.38 11.81 7.69
N ASN A 237 24.18 11.87 6.63
CA ASN A 237 24.17 13.03 5.71
C ASN A 237 22.98 13.01 4.75
N LYS A 238 22.46 11.82 4.43
CA LYS A 238 21.30 11.64 3.55
C LYS A 238 20.36 10.57 4.13
N VAL A 239 19.07 10.78 3.97
CA VAL A 239 18.03 9.79 4.25
C VAL A 239 17.23 9.51 3.00
N ILE A 240 17.08 8.24 2.64
CA ILE A 240 16.23 7.77 1.54
C ILE A 240 15.08 6.99 2.16
N LEU A 241 13.84 7.39 1.90
CA LEU A 241 12.65 6.63 2.27
C LEU A 241 12.22 5.74 1.10
N MET A 242 12.26 4.43 1.33
CA MET A 242 11.74 3.40 0.43
C MET A 242 10.49 2.79 1.06
N GLN A 243 9.33 3.16 0.56
CA GLN A 243 8.03 2.76 1.08
C GLN A 243 7.35 1.74 0.17
N VAL A 244 7.05 0.55 0.66
CA VAL A 244 6.33 -0.48 -0.07
C VAL A 244 4.84 -0.43 0.26
N ARG A 245 3.98 -0.70 -0.71
CA ARG A 245 2.53 -0.80 -0.50
C ARG A 245 2.16 -2.20 -0.04
N GLY A 246 1.58 -2.31 1.14
CA GLY A 246 1.06 -3.57 1.68
C GLY A 246 -0.35 -3.91 1.19
N ASN A 247 -0.94 -4.96 1.73
CA ASN A 247 -2.32 -5.35 1.46
C ASN A 247 -3.32 -4.68 2.40
N HIS A 248 -2.90 -4.23 3.57
CA HIS A 248 -3.71 -3.50 4.54
C HIS A 248 -3.80 -2.00 4.21
N ASN A 249 -2.75 -1.41 3.64
CA ASN A 249 -2.62 0.04 3.45
C ASN A 249 -2.25 0.45 2.02
N SER A 250 -2.71 -0.28 1.02
CA SER A 250 -2.31 -0.09 -0.39
C SER A 250 -2.62 1.32 -0.94
N SER A 251 -3.74 1.92 -0.52
CA SER A 251 -4.17 3.24 -0.98
C SER A 251 -3.62 4.35 -0.09
N SER A 252 -3.73 4.20 1.24
CA SER A 252 -3.22 5.20 2.19
C SER A 252 -1.71 5.37 2.08
N SER A 253 -0.93 4.29 1.88
CA SER A 253 0.51 4.41 1.69
C SER A 253 0.87 5.23 0.44
N ARG A 254 0.07 5.16 -0.63
CA ARG A 254 0.27 6.02 -1.82
C ARG A 254 0.05 7.49 -1.51
N CYS A 255 -1.04 7.81 -0.80
CA CYS A 255 -1.36 9.17 -0.39
C CYS A 255 -0.31 9.74 0.58
N ILE A 256 0.09 8.95 1.58
CA ILE A 256 1.13 9.33 2.54
C ILE A 256 2.47 9.55 1.82
N ASN A 257 2.82 8.74 0.82
CA ASN A 257 4.03 8.93 0.04
C ASN A 257 4.07 10.31 -0.65
N VAL A 258 3.00 10.68 -1.34
CA VAL A 258 2.86 11.99 -2.00
C VAL A 258 2.93 13.13 -0.97
N LEU A 259 2.28 12.96 0.19
CA LEU A 259 2.31 13.92 1.29
C LEU A 259 3.74 14.09 1.84
N LEU A 260 4.48 12.99 2.03
CA LEU A 260 5.86 13.06 2.52
C LEU A 260 6.81 13.66 1.48
N GLN A 261 6.61 13.40 0.18
CA GLN A 261 7.35 14.08 -0.89
C GLN A 261 7.17 15.60 -0.82
N ALA A 262 5.94 16.08 -0.69
CA ALA A 262 5.66 17.50 -0.55
C ALA A 262 6.18 18.07 0.77
N PHE A 263 6.05 17.33 1.87
CA PHE A 263 6.51 17.77 3.20
C PHE A 263 8.03 18.00 3.22
N PHE A 264 8.81 17.09 2.63
CA PHE A 264 10.27 17.17 2.60
C PHE A 264 10.84 17.88 1.37
N GLU A 265 10.01 18.49 0.52
CA GLU A 265 10.44 19.15 -0.73
C GLU A 265 11.61 20.15 -0.53
N LEU A 266 11.66 20.82 0.62
CA LEU A 266 12.68 21.81 0.95
C LEU A 266 13.85 21.23 1.75
N GLU A 267 13.86 19.96 2.09
CA GLU A 267 14.97 19.30 2.80
C GLU A 267 15.82 18.46 1.81
N PRO A 268 16.95 19.01 1.32
CA PRO A 268 17.71 18.35 0.25
C PRO A 268 18.41 17.05 0.67
N ARG A 269 18.44 16.77 1.97
CA ARG A 269 19.03 15.54 2.52
C ARG A 269 18.02 14.38 2.55
N VAL A 270 16.73 14.64 2.31
CA VAL A 270 15.68 13.62 2.32
C VAL A 270 15.21 13.34 0.90
N GLU A 271 15.26 12.09 0.51
CA GLU A 271 14.70 11.60 -0.74
C GLU A 271 13.55 10.64 -0.42
N VAL A 272 12.33 10.97 -0.86
CA VAL A 272 11.18 10.08 -0.74
C VAL A 272 10.97 9.41 -2.11
N MET A 273 11.26 8.13 -2.21
CA MET A 273 11.08 7.37 -3.46
C MET A 273 9.60 7.23 -3.81
N ASP A 274 9.27 7.34 -5.10
CA ASP A 274 7.90 7.07 -5.57
C ASP A 274 7.52 5.60 -5.37
N ASN A 275 6.37 5.33 -4.75
CA ASN A 275 5.89 3.99 -4.44
C ASN A 275 4.78 3.50 -5.40
N ALA A 276 4.72 4.00 -6.63
CA ALA A 276 3.74 3.56 -7.63
C ALA A 276 3.84 2.06 -7.94
N HIS A 277 5.03 1.49 -7.89
CA HIS A 277 5.28 0.06 -8.09
C HIS A 277 5.37 -0.68 -6.77
N LYS A 278 4.90 -1.94 -6.75
CA LYS A 278 4.99 -2.81 -5.56
C LYS A 278 6.41 -3.28 -5.28
N PHE A 279 7.23 -3.50 -6.32
CA PHE A 279 8.66 -3.71 -6.16
C PHE A 279 9.38 -2.37 -6.15
N GLN A 280 10.13 -2.13 -5.09
CA GLN A 280 11.04 -1.00 -4.96
C GLN A 280 12.48 -1.52 -4.98
N HIS A 281 13.42 -0.75 -5.49
CA HIS A 281 14.83 -1.14 -5.48
C HIS A 281 15.75 0.07 -5.48
N ILE A 282 16.95 -0.16 -4.97
CA ILE A 282 18.07 0.78 -5.02
C ILE A 282 19.37 0.01 -5.28
N THR A 283 20.28 0.64 -6.00
CA THR A 283 21.66 0.18 -6.11
C THR A 283 22.57 1.04 -5.26
N TYR A 284 23.45 0.43 -4.49
CA TYR A 284 24.45 1.11 -3.67
C TYR A 284 25.82 0.45 -3.83
N GLY A 285 26.67 1.02 -4.68
CA GLY A 285 27.90 0.36 -5.14
C GLY A 285 27.59 -0.99 -5.78
N ASN A 286 28.18 -2.08 -5.28
CA ASN A 286 27.94 -3.45 -5.76
C ASN A 286 26.70 -4.11 -5.13
N ASN A 287 25.86 -3.35 -4.43
CA ASN A 287 24.68 -3.91 -3.76
C ASN A 287 23.41 -3.58 -4.54
N LEU A 288 22.56 -4.56 -4.78
CA LEU A 288 21.19 -4.44 -5.24
C LEU A 288 20.26 -4.81 -4.07
N ILE A 289 19.57 -3.81 -3.54
CA ILE A 289 18.57 -3.97 -2.47
C ILE A 289 17.19 -3.82 -3.11
N VAL A 290 16.36 -4.85 -2.99
CA VAL A 290 15.01 -4.89 -3.56
C VAL A 290 14.01 -5.16 -2.44
N THR A 291 12.85 -4.54 -2.49
CA THR A 291 11.79 -4.73 -1.51
C THR A 291 10.45 -5.02 -2.17
N HIS A 292 9.67 -5.85 -1.53
CA HIS A 292 8.26 -6.13 -1.85
C HIS A 292 7.55 -6.52 -0.56
N HIS A 293 6.26 -6.22 -0.41
CA HIS A 293 5.55 -6.56 0.83
C HIS A 293 5.55 -8.08 1.13
N GLY A 294 5.39 -8.92 0.14
CA GLY A 294 5.36 -10.37 0.31
C GLY A 294 3.99 -10.99 0.13
N ASP A 295 2.92 -10.20 0.06
CA ASP A 295 1.58 -10.68 -0.20
C ASP A 295 1.51 -11.46 -1.52
N ARG A 296 1.15 -12.76 -1.46
CA ARG A 296 1.07 -13.65 -2.64
C ARG A 296 2.40 -13.79 -3.43
N MET A 297 3.55 -13.50 -2.79
CA MET A 297 4.87 -13.56 -3.40
C MET A 297 5.74 -14.60 -2.71
N LYS A 298 6.22 -15.58 -3.48
CA LYS A 298 7.21 -16.56 -3.01
C LYS A 298 8.60 -16.15 -3.48
N PRO A 299 9.69 -16.51 -2.76
CA PRO A 299 11.08 -16.19 -3.16
C PRO A 299 11.40 -16.56 -4.61
N GLN A 300 10.99 -17.75 -5.07
CA GLN A 300 11.21 -18.18 -6.45
C GLN A 300 10.57 -17.23 -7.48
N ARG A 301 9.35 -16.79 -7.24
CA ARG A 301 8.65 -15.87 -8.15
C ARG A 301 9.27 -14.47 -8.13
N ALA A 302 9.73 -14.04 -6.97
CA ALA A 302 10.46 -12.77 -6.85
C ALA A 302 11.80 -12.84 -7.58
N PHE A 303 12.53 -13.97 -7.48
CA PHE A 303 13.74 -14.20 -8.24
C PHE A 303 13.51 -14.07 -9.75
N GLU A 304 12.49 -14.73 -10.30
CA GLU A 304 12.13 -14.63 -11.72
C GLU A 304 11.79 -13.20 -12.14
N TYR A 305 11.10 -12.45 -11.28
CA TYR A 305 10.78 -11.05 -11.54
C TYR A 305 12.04 -10.18 -11.54
N VAL A 306 12.86 -10.26 -10.50
CA VAL A 306 14.03 -9.40 -10.32
C VAL A 306 15.06 -9.65 -11.44
N THR A 307 15.36 -10.90 -11.73
CA THR A 307 16.32 -11.25 -12.80
C THR A 307 15.87 -10.81 -14.19
N ARG A 308 14.56 -10.77 -14.45
CA ARG A 308 14.00 -10.31 -15.72
C ARG A 308 13.85 -8.78 -15.77
N SER A 309 13.23 -8.19 -14.73
CA SER A 309 12.80 -6.79 -14.75
C SER A 309 13.91 -5.82 -14.33
N LEU A 310 14.89 -6.30 -13.55
CA LEU A 310 16.07 -5.56 -13.09
C LEU A 310 17.35 -6.24 -13.63
N ALA A 311 17.29 -6.76 -14.85
CA ALA A 311 18.40 -7.54 -15.44
C ALA A 311 19.72 -6.77 -15.51
N ARG A 312 19.67 -5.45 -15.72
CA ARG A 312 20.84 -4.58 -15.74
C ARG A 312 21.46 -4.45 -14.35
N GLU A 313 20.67 -4.08 -13.35
CA GLU A 313 21.07 -3.91 -11.96
C GLU A 313 21.54 -5.26 -11.38
N TRP A 314 20.82 -6.33 -11.73
CA TRP A 314 21.19 -7.70 -11.37
C TRP A 314 22.57 -8.09 -11.88
N GLY A 315 22.90 -7.77 -13.13
CA GLY A 315 24.18 -8.07 -13.75
C GLY A 315 25.33 -7.18 -13.27
N GLN A 316 25.03 -5.97 -12.80
CA GLN A 316 26.02 -5.01 -12.33
C GLN A 316 26.39 -5.17 -10.86
N CYS A 317 25.49 -5.73 -10.03
CA CYS A 317 25.70 -5.87 -8.60
C CYS A 317 26.14 -7.28 -8.24
N GLU A 318 27.13 -7.40 -7.38
CA GLU A 318 27.60 -8.68 -6.83
C GLU A 318 26.70 -9.15 -5.69
N HIS A 319 26.34 -8.24 -4.78
CA HIS A 319 25.54 -8.53 -3.59
C HIS A 319 24.07 -8.18 -3.85
N LYS A 320 23.18 -9.14 -3.63
CA LYS A 320 21.75 -8.99 -3.92
C LYS A 320 20.91 -9.42 -2.73
N HIS A 321 20.04 -8.53 -2.29
CA HIS A 321 19.16 -8.76 -1.15
C HIS A 321 17.73 -8.37 -1.51
N VAL A 322 16.78 -9.31 -1.43
CA VAL A 322 15.35 -9.08 -1.61
C VAL A 322 14.64 -9.23 -0.28
N MET A 323 14.02 -8.17 0.20
CA MET A 323 13.39 -8.09 1.52
C MET A 323 11.88 -8.09 1.42
N PHE A 324 11.23 -8.80 2.35
CA PHE A 324 9.78 -8.94 2.45
C PHE A 324 9.28 -8.68 3.88
N GLY A 325 8.06 -8.15 4.00
CA GLY A 325 7.22 -8.14 5.20
C GLY A 325 6.21 -9.29 5.19
N HIS A 326 4.97 -8.98 5.56
CA HIS A 326 3.74 -9.78 5.46
C HIS A 326 3.64 -11.00 6.38
N LEU A 327 4.67 -11.79 6.50
CA LEU A 327 4.63 -13.04 7.28
C LEU A 327 4.91 -12.83 8.78
N HIS A 328 5.35 -11.65 9.18
CA HIS A 328 5.73 -11.26 10.56
C HIS A 328 6.78 -12.16 11.23
N HIS A 329 7.34 -13.14 10.53
CA HIS A 329 8.39 -14.02 11.04
C HIS A 329 9.60 -14.06 10.11
N HIS A 330 10.75 -14.42 10.64
CA HIS A 330 12.00 -14.43 9.90
C HIS A 330 12.14 -15.72 9.07
N ILE A 331 12.27 -15.54 7.77
CA ILE A 331 12.69 -16.60 6.83
C ILE A 331 13.81 -16.04 5.97
N SER A 332 14.89 -16.77 5.82
CA SER A 332 15.96 -16.44 4.90
C SER A 332 16.24 -17.61 3.98
N VAL A 333 16.27 -17.35 2.67
CA VAL A 333 16.57 -18.34 1.62
C VAL A 333 17.54 -17.71 0.65
N GLU A 334 18.57 -18.44 0.27
CA GLU A 334 19.49 -18.04 -0.78
C GLU A 334 19.17 -18.76 -2.10
N LEU A 335 19.01 -18.00 -3.20
CA LEU A 335 18.80 -18.51 -4.54
C LEU A 335 19.79 -17.83 -5.49
N ALA A 336 20.67 -18.61 -6.11
CA ALA A 336 21.65 -18.14 -7.09
C ALA A 336 22.45 -16.89 -6.64
N GLY A 337 22.93 -16.90 -5.39
CA GLY A 337 23.72 -15.80 -4.80
C GLY A 337 22.92 -14.57 -4.44
N CYS A 338 21.59 -14.67 -4.40
CA CYS A 338 20.71 -13.63 -3.91
C CYS A 338 20.04 -14.07 -2.61
N GLN A 339 20.08 -13.24 -1.60
CA GLN A 339 19.38 -13.46 -0.34
C GLN A 339 17.93 -12.98 -0.45
N PHE A 340 16.99 -13.84 -0.09
CA PHE A 340 15.56 -13.54 0.04
C PHE A 340 15.17 -13.65 1.51
N GLU A 341 14.74 -12.54 2.11
CA GLU A 341 14.53 -12.47 3.54
C GLU A 341 13.16 -11.87 3.88
N HIS A 342 12.34 -12.61 4.63
CA HIS A 342 11.17 -12.08 5.33
C HIS A 342 11.60 -11.53 6.67
N HIS A 343 11.20 -10.30 6.96
CA HIS A 343 11.50 -9.61 8.21
C HIS A 343 10.39 -9.79 9.23
N GLN A 344 10.77 -9.76 10.50
CA GLN A 344 9.85 -9.77 11.63
C GLN A 344 9.18 -8.40 11.78
N ALA A 345 8.05 -8.38 12.49
CA ALA A 345 7.29 -7.19 12.81
C ALA A 345 7.39 -6.85 14.31
N LEU A 346 7.11 -5.60 14.68
CA LEU A 346 7.09 -5.14 16.08
C LEU A 346 5.71 -5.29 16.74
N PRO A 347 4.56 -5.20 16.04
CA PRO A 347 3.25 -5.31 16.64
C PRO A 347 3.04 -6.61 17.39
N ALA A 348 2.13 -6.57 18.39
CA ALA A 348 1.60 -7.77 18.99
C ALA A 348 0.79 -8.58 17.95
N GLY A 349 0.75 -9.90 18.10
CA GLY A 349 -0.15 -10.72 17.30
C GLY A 349 -1.61 -10.36 17.60
N ASP A 350 -2.45 -10.28 16.58
CA ASP A 350 -3.90 -10.19 16.80
C ASP A 350 -4.51 -11.52 17.27
N ALA A 351 -5.80 -11.52 17.55
CA ALA A 351 -6.49 -12.74 18.01
C ALA A 351 -6.39 -13.90 17.01
N TRP A 352 -6.41 -13.60 15.70
CA TRP A 352 -6.26 -14.61 14.65
C TRP A 352 -4.87 -15.27 14.65
N HIS A 353 -3.82 -14.50 14.88
CA HIS A 353 -2.45 -15.03 15.02
C HIS A 353 -2.33 -15.96 16.23
N SER A 354 -2.90 -15.55 17.37
CA SER A 354 -2.91 -16.36 18.59
C SER A 354 -3.69 -17.66 18.41
N ASP A 355 -4.90 -17.59 17.85
CA ASP A 355 -5.75 -18.75 17.60
C ASP A 355 -5.14 -19.73 16.59
N SER A 356 -4.35 -19.20 15.64
CA SER A 356 -3.66 -20.00 14.63
C SER A 356 -2.29 -20.55 15.11
N GLY A 357 -1.87 -20.24 16.34
CA GLY A 357 -0.61 -20.72 16.92
C GLY A 357 0.64 -20.03 16.36
N TYR A 358 0.48 -18.85 15.75
CA TYR A 358 1.62 -18.07 15.29
C TYR A 358 2.27 -17.33 16.45
N GLY A 359 3.56 -17.59 16.70
CA GLY A 359 4.37 -16.94 17.72
C GLY A 359 5.74 -16.58 17.17
N ALA A 360 5.91 -15.38 16.64
CA ALA A 360 7.18 -14.89 16.16
C ALA A 360 7.83 -13.93 17.18
N LYS A 361 9.16 -13.87 17.18
CA LYS A 361 9.87 -12.82 17.91
C LYS A 361 9.57 -11.47 17.27
N ARG A 362 9.25 -10.48 18.07
CA ARG A 362 8.92 -9.12 17.67
C ARG A 362 10.22 -8.30 17.67
N THR A 363 10.76 -8.05 16.48
CA THR A 363 12.07 -7.36 16.32
C THR A 363 12.07 -6.46 15.09
N MET A 364 12.95 -5.44 15.16
CA MET A 364 13.33 -4.60 14.03
C MET A 364 14.83 -4.74 13.78
N SER A 365 15.27 -4.64 12.53
CA SER A 365 16.67 -4.77 12.14
C SER A 365 17.20 -3.51 11.48
N ALA A 366 18.48 -3.22 11.71
CA ALA A 366 19.28 -2.33 10.88
C ALA A 366 20.45 -3.12 10.27
N ILE A 367 20.68 -2.91 8.98
CA ILE A 367 21.68 -3.64 8.19
C ILE A 367 22.64 -2.62 7.59
N VAL A 368 23.93 -2.77 7.85
CA VAL A 368 24.97 -1.90 7.31
C VAL A 368 25.58 -2.54 6.08
N TYR A 369 25.54 -1.83 4.96
CA TYR A 369 26.12 -2.25 3.69
C TYR A 369 27.36 -1.41 3.37
N ASP A 370 28.47 -2.07 3.04
CA ASP A 370 29.61 -1.44 2.37
C ASP A 370 29.41 -1.43 0.86
N LYS A 371 29.87 -0.36 0.17
CA LYS A 371 29.72 -0.22 -1.28
C LYS A 371 30.29 -1.39 -2.08
N GLN A 372 31.31 -2.08 -1.59
CA GLN A 372 32.02 -3.15 -2.30
C GLN A 372 31.76 -4.53 -1.72
N HIS A 373 31.59 -4.63 -0.40
CA HIS A 373 31.63 -5.89 0.33
C HIS A 373 30.27 -6.42 0.78
N GLY A 374 29.17 -5.76 0.40
CA GLY A 374 27.82 -6.22 0.77
C GLY A 374 27.44 -5.86 2.20
N GLU A 375 26.61 -6.70 2.80
CA GLU A 375 26.24 -6.60 4.22
C GLU A 375 27.47 -6.90 5.08
N ILE A 376 27.82 -5.94 5.99
CA ILE A 376 28.97 -6.05 6.89
C ILE A 376 28.58 -6.12 8.36
N GLU A 377 27.43 -5.55 8.72
CA GLU A 377 26.92 -5.55 10.09
C GLU A 377 25.39 -5.66 10.09
N ARG A 378 24.86 -6.28 11.14
CA ARG A 378 23.43 -6.36 11.38
C ARG A 378 23.13 -6.20 12.86
N HIS A 379 22.26 -5.25 13.18
CA HIS A 379 21.78 -4.99 14.51
C HIS A 379 20.30 -5.32 14.60
N LYS A 380 19.85 -5.85 15.74
CA LYS A 380 18.45 -6.16 16.02
C LYS A 380 18.03 -5.57 17.36
N VAL A 381 16.83 -5.01 17.38
CA VAL A 381 16.15 -4.55 18.59
C VAL A 381 14.87 -5.34 18.77
N GLY A 382 14.72 -5.99 19.91
CA GLY A 382 13.50 -6.72 20.28
C GLY A 382 12.57 -5.88 21.14
N ILE A 383 11.28 -6.23 21.15
CA ILE A 383 10.25 -5.52 21.93
C ILE A 383 10.63 -5.40 23.42
N ASN A 384 11.23 -6.42 24.01
CA ASN A 384 11.64 -6.44 25.42
C ASN A 384 12.67 -5.34 25.78
N GLN A 385 13.37 -4.80 24.79
CA GLN A 385 14.29 -3.69 24.97
C GLN A 385 13.60 -2.32 24.89
N LEU A 386 12.35 -2.28 24.46
CA LEU A 386 11.54 -1.09 24.22
C LEU A 386 10.46 -0.92 25.30
N GLU A 387 10.07 -2.00 25.98
CA GLU A 387 9.16 -2.00 27.13
C GLU A 387 9.90 -1.40 28.32
N GLY A 388 9.46 -0.20 28.79
CA GLY A 388 10.06 0.54 29.88
C GLY A 388 10.90 1.76 29.49
N ALA A 389 11.11 2.03 28.21
CA ALA A 389 11.67 3.30 27.76
C ALA A 389 10.57 4.37 27.86
N SER A 390 10.55 5.13 28.97
CA SER A 390 9.76 6.35 29.03
C SER A 390 10.23 7.27 27.92
N CYS A 391 9.29 7.77 27.13
CA CYS A 391 9.55 8.80 26.12
C CYS A 391 10.00 10.07 26.89
N SER A 392 11.30 10.18 27.13
CA SER A 392 11.87 11.38 27.73
C SER A 392 11.82 12.48 26.67
N ASP A 393 11.01 13.49 26.91
CA ASP A 393 11.02 14.83 26.29
C ASP A 393 10.51 15.00 24.84
N SER A 394 9.55 14.19 24.35
CA SER A 394 8.91 14.45 23.05
C SER A 394 7.78 15.48 23.06
N ALA A 395 7.43 16.04 24.21
CA ALA A 395 6.31 16.98 24.37
C ALA A 395 6.64 18.47 24.14
N LYS A 396 7.83 18.81 23.66
CA LYS A 396 8.25 20.23 23.54
C LYS A 396 8.48 20.74 22.12
N LEU A 397 8.06 20.04 21.09
CA LEU A 397 8.15 20.55 19.71
C LEU A 397 6.86 20.22 18.91
N LEU A 398 5.77 20.83 19.31
CA LEU A 398 4.59 21.12 18.47
C LEU A 398 4.66 22.59 18.05
#